data_bc8557fc70a56b95d8f995dacb7460c7
#
_entry.id   bc8557fc70a56b95d8f995dacb7460c7
#
_cell.length_a   1.000
_cell.length_b   1.000
_cell.length_c   1.000
_cell.angle_alpha   90.00
_cell.angle_beta   90.00
_cell.angle_gamma   90.00
#
_symmetry.space_group_name_H-M   'P 1'
#
loop_
_entity.id
_entity.type
_entity.pdbx_description
1 polymer ?
#
loop_
_entity_poly.entity_id
_entity_poly.type
_entity_poly.pdbx_seq_one_letter_code
_entity_poly.pdbx_strand_id
1 'polypeptide(L)' 'FAVNSVEILEQNNPDITINVFQSVLHVTGADGLTLHIYNATGVEVKSLKVEGSDRRYQLNLPKGCYIVKVGNFVRRILVK' A
#
# COMPACT_ATOMS: atom_id res chain seq x y z
N PHE A 1 2.02 24.71 5.97
CA PHE A 1 2.87 24.01 6.25
C PHE A 1 2.58 22.65 6.61
N ALA A 2 1.53 22.34 7.34
CA ALA A 2 1.13 21.01 7.61
C ALA A 2 0.83 20.26 6.34
N VAL A 3 0.39 20.98 5.37
CA VAL A 3 0.13 20.38 4.10
C VAL A 3 1.37 19.77 3.53
N ASN A 4 2.48 20.45 3.73
CA ASN A 4 3.69 19.94 3.20
C ASN A 4 4.13 18.68 3.87
N SER A 5 3.72 18.47 5.10
CA SER A 5 4.11 17.26 5.78
C SER A 5 3.56 16.04 5.11
N VAL A 6 2.34 16.14 4.63
CA VAL A 6 1.73 15.00 3.96
C VAL A 6 2.45 14.68 2.68
N GLU A 7 2.78 15.70 1.93
CA GLU A 7 3.47 15.49 0.68
C GLU A 7 4.84 14.92 0.90
N ILE A 8 5.48 15.38 1.95
CA ILE A 8 6.81 14.91 2.23
C ILE A 8 6.82 13.44 2.53
N LEU A 9 5.81 12.96 3.21
CA LEU A 9 5.74 11.55 3.52
C LEU A 9 5.73 10.70 2.27
N GLU A 10 5.03 11.15 1.26
CA GLU A 10 4.99 10.40 0.03
C GLU A 10 6.32 10.37 -0.66
N GLN A 11 7.09 11.41 -0.48
CA GLN A 11 8.38 11.50 -1.14
C GLN A 11 9.48 10.81 -0.37
N ASN A 12 9.23 10.48 0.88
CA ASN A 12 10.27 9.90 1.71
C ASN A 12 10.63 8.48 1.34
N ASN A 13 9.78 7.81 0.55
CA ASN A 13 10.07 6.43 0.17
C ASN A 13 9.92 6.28 -1.33
N PRO A 14 10.78 6.94 -2.10
CA PRO A 14 10.65 6.90 -3.55
C PRO A 14 10.92 5.53 -4.14
N ASP A 15 11.58 4.65 -3.38
CA ASP A 15 11.89 3.32 -3.87
C ASP A 15 10.73 2.35 -3.72
N ILE A 16 9.72 2.71 -2.94
CA ILE A 16 8.58 1.83 -2.74
C ILE A 16 7.54 2.14 -3.81
N THR A 17 7.15 1.11 -4.54
CA THR A 17 6.14 1.24 -5.57
C THR A 17 5.00 0.28 -5.26
N ILE A 18 3.77 0.79 -5.31
CA ILE A 18 2.59 -0.02 -5.06
C ILE A 18 1.62 0.20 -6.19
N ASN A 19 1.24 -0.87 -6.87
CA ASN A 19 0.29 -0.81 -7.97
C ASN A 19 -0.68 -1.97 -7.86
N VAL A 20 -1.88 -1.77 -8.37
CA VAL A 20 -2.90 -2.81 -8.39
C VAL A 20 -3.38 -2.97 -9.81
N PHE A 21 -3.40 -4.22 -10.27
CA PHE A 21 -3.90 -4.53 -11.58
C PHE A 21 -4.66 -5.85 -11.51
N GLN A 22 -5.94 -5.82 -11.83
CA GLN A 22 -6.77 -7.02 -11.84
C GLN A 22 -6.71 -7.75 -10.49
N SER A 23 -6.85 -6.98 -9.41
CA SER A 23 -6.87 -7.51 -8.05
C SER A 23 -5.55 -8.12 -7.61
N VAL A 24 -4.47 -7.81 -8.30
CA VAL A 24 -3.13 -8.24 -7.88
C VAL A 24 -2.38 -7.00 -7.43
N LEU A 25 -1.89 -7.03 -6.21
CA LEU A 25 -1.11 -5.95 -5.64
C LEU A 25 0.35 -6.21 -5.92
N HIS A 26 1.00 -5.27 -6.59
CA HIS A 26 2.42 -5.40 -6.90
C HIS A 26 3.18 -4.40 -6.06
N VAL A 27 4.09 -4.89 -5.24
CA VAL A 27 4.85 -4.08 -4.30
C VAL A 27 6.33 -4.26 -4.58
N THR A 28 7.04 -3.16 -4.72
CA THR A 28 8.48 -3.22 -4.89
C THR A 28 9.14 -2.28 -3.87
N GLY A 29 10.34 -2.62 -3.49
CA GLY A 29 11.15 -1.77 -2.62
C GLY A 29 10.74 -1.78 -1.17
N ALA A 30 9.91 -2.72 -0.75
CA ALA A 30 9.39 -2.74 0.62
C ALA A 30 9.86 -3.97 1.40
N ASP A 31 10.97 -4.56 1.00
CA ASP A 31 11.47 -5.76 1.65
C ASP A 31 11.67 -5.52 3.14
N GLY A 32 11.11 -6.41 3.96
CA GLY A 32 11.26 -6.34 5.40
C GLY A 32 10.24 -5.47 6.10
N LEU A 33 9.37 -4.80 5.36
CA LEU A 33 8.35 -3.95 5.96
C LEU A 33 7.03 -4.68 6.03
N THR A 34 6.17 -4.23 6.95
CA THR A 34 4.83 -4.79 7.07
C THR A 34 3.86 -3.94 6.26
N LEU A 35 3.03 -4.61 5.49
CA LEU A 35 2.05 -3.95 4.65
C LEU A 35 0.69 -4.11 5.30
N HIS A 36 -0.05 -3.01 5.39
CA HIS A 36 -1.39 -3.01 5.94
C HIS A 36 -2.35 -2.47 4.90
N ILE A 37 -3.52 -3.07 4.80
CA ILE A 37 -4.55 -2.59 3.88
C ILE A 37 -5.80 -2.28 4.69
N TYR A 38 -6.31 -1.07 4.51
CA TYR A 38 -7.50 -0.61 5.20
C TYR A 38 -8.60 -0.35 4.19
N ASN A 39 -9.85 -0.59 4.58
CA ASN A 39 -10.96 -0.29 3.70
C ASN A 39 -11.35 1.19 3.85
N ALA A 40 -12.40 1.59 3.15
CA ALA A 40 -12.78 3.00 3.12
C ALA A 40 -13.24 3.52 4.48
N THR A 41 -13.65 2.65 5.38
CA THR A 41 -14.06 3.08 6.71
C THR A 41 -12.91 3.06 7.70
N GLY A 42 -11.70 2.68 7.26
CA GLY A 42 -10.54 2.70 8.12
C GLY A 42 -10.26 1.40 8.85
N VAL A 43 -11.00 0.36 8.53
CA VAL A 43 -10.79 -0.94 9.17
C VAL A 43 -9.71 -1.71 8.42
N GLU A 44 -8.76 -2.25 9.16
CA GLU A 44 -7.70 -3.04 8.54
C GLU A 44 -8.29 -4.36 8.07
N VAL A 45 -8.17 -4.64 6.79
CA VAL A 45 -8.74 -5.85 6.20
C VAL A 45 -7.67 -6.87 5.84
N LYS A 46 -6.42 -6.46 5.80
CA LYS A 46 -5.34 -7.38 5.49
C LYS A 46 -4.02 -6.81 5.96
N SER A 47 -3.15 -7.67 6.46
CA SER A 47 -1.79 -7.27 6.78
C SER A 47 -0.87 -8.44 6.47
N LEU A 48 0.35 -8.11 6.06
CA LEU A 48 1.33 -9.13 5.76
C LEU A 48 2.71 -8.49 5.76
N LYS A 49 3.72 -9.31 5.90
CA LYS A 49 5.09 -8.84 5.84
C LYS A 49 5.61 -9.05 4.43
N VAL A 50 6.20 -8.02 3.88
CA VAL A 50 6.77 -8.10 2.54
C VAL A 50 8.13 -8.73 2.63
N GLU A 51 8.33 -9.83 1.93
CA GLU A 51 9.62 -10.52 1.95
C GLU A 51 10.13 -10.59 0.53
N GLY A 52 10.99 -9.67 0.19
CA GLY A 52 11.55 -9.59 -1.13
C GLY A 52 11.34 -8.21 -1.71
N SER A 53 12.17 -7.87 -2.68
CA SER A 53 12.13 -6.52 -3.24
C SER A 53 11.08 -6.38 -4.33
N ASP A 54 10.47 -7.47 -4.77
CA ASP A 54 9.48 -7.43 -5.84
C ASP A 54 8.48 -8.55 -5.57
N ARG A 55 7.32 -8.19 -5.03
CA ARG A 55 6.33 -9.18 -4.64
C ARG A 55 4.97 -8.84 -5.20
N ARG A 56 4.20 -9.87 -5.49
CA ARG A 56 2.83 -9.72 -5.94
C ARG A 56 1.93 -10.52 -5.02
N TYR A 57 0.81 -9.92 -4.66
CA TYR A 57 -0.14 -10.54 -3.75
C TYR A 57 -1.52 -10.48 -4.35
N GLN A 58 -2.20 -11.62 -4.31
CA GLN A 58 -3.59 -11.67 -4.76
C GLN A 58 -4.47 -11.03 -3.70
N LEU A 59 -5.25 -10.04 -4.12
CA LEU A 59 -6.19 -9.39 -3.23
C LEU A 59 -7.54 -10.05 -3.40
N ASN A 60 -8.02 -10.68 -2.35
CA ASN A 60 -9.34 -11.28 -2.40
C ASN A 60 -10.31 -10.38 -1.67
N LEU A 61 -10.40 -9.14 -2.13
CA LEU A 61 -11.20 -8.12 -1.51
C LEU A 61 -12.32 -7.68 -2.44
N PRO A 62 -13.47 -7.29 -1.88
CA PRO A 62 -14.53 -6.73 -2.71
C PRO A 62 -14.05 -5.46 -3.40
N LYS A 63 -14.68 -5.16 -4.53
CA LYS A 63 -14.27 -3.96 -5.23
C LYS A 63 -14.56 -2.71 -4.38
N GLY A 64 -13.71 -1.73 -4.49
CA GLY A 64 -13.84 -0.52 -3.71
C GLY A 64 -12.49 0.15 -3.53
N CYS A 65 -12.49 1.22 -2.74
CA CYS A 65 -11.29 1.97 -2.47
C CYS A 65 -10.64 1.44 -1.21
N TYR A 66 -9.33 1.29 -1.26
CA TYR A 66 -8.57 0.80 -0.11
C TYR A 66 -7.34 1.65 0.06
N ILE A 67 -6.77 1.62 1.25
CA ILE A 67 -5.56 2.36 1.56
C ILE A 67 -4.50 1.34 1.95
N VAL A 68 -3.35 1.41 1.28
CA VAL A 68 -2.23 0.53 1.58
C VAL A 68 -1.18 1.35 2.30
N LYS A 69 -0.72 0.84 3.43
CA LYS A 69 0.31 1.49 4.21
C LYS A 69 1.48 0.53 4.37
N VAL A 70 2.66 0.96 3.98
CA VAL A 70 3.88 0.18 4.10
C VAL A 70 4.94 1.08 4.70
N GLY A 71 5.37 0.78 5.91
CA GLY A 71 6.28 1.66 6.59
C GLY A 71 5.68 3.05 6.70
N ASN A 72 6.35 4.04 6.13
CA ASN A 72 5.83 5.40 6.11
C ASN A 72 5.15 5.76 4.80
N PHE A 73 5.04 4.79 3.91
CA PHE A 73 4.44 5.03 2.60
C PHE A 73 2.96 4.68 2.63
N VAL A 74 2.12 5.59 2.16
CA VAL A 74 0.68 5.41 2.16
C VAL A 74 0.18 5.67 0.74
N ARG A 75 -0.64 4.77 0.24
CA ARG A 75 -1.17 4.92 -1.11
C ARG A 75 -2.60 4.42 -1.16
N ARG A 76 -3.44 5.18 -1.86
CA ARG A 76 -4.83 4.77 -2.09
C ARG A 76 -4.87 3.91 -3.35
N ILE A 77 -5.59 2.81 -3.29
CA ILE A 77 -5.73 1.92 -4.43
C ILE A 77 -7.20 1.68 -4.68
N LEU A 78 -7.49 1.23 -5.88
CA LEU A 78 -8.84 0.90 -6.27
C LEU A 78 -8.87 -0.56 -6.72
N VAL A 79 -9.73 -1.34 -6.10
CA VAL A 79 -9.95 -2.74 -6.47
C VAL A 79 -11.20 -2.81 -7.30
N LYS A 80 -11.08 -3.31 -8.50
CA LYS A 80 -12.22 -3.37 -9.43
C LYS A 80 -12.79 -4.76 -9.58
#